data_0634aa64984fe4200dc05622286a44ff
#
_entry.id   0634aa64984fe4200dc05622286a44ff
#
_cell.length_a   1.000
_cell.length_b   1.000
_cell.length_c   1.000
_cell.angle_alpha   90.00
_cell.angle_beta   90.00
_cell.angle_gamma   90.00
#
_symmetry.space_group_name_H-M   'P 1'
#
loop_
_entity.id
_entity.type
_entity.pdbx_description
1 polymer ?
#
loop_
_entity_poly.entity_id
_entity_poly.type
_entity_poly.pdbx_seq_one_letter_code
_entity_poly.pdbx_strand_id
1 'polypeptide(L)'
;MDDAVGERLERLNSMLKRRGIILPAFEIHGGAAGLYDFGPLGGRLRNRVQQVWLDHWLSQGDITELSCPTITPYSVLEASGHVGEFSDFMTTCDACEEGFRADTLLEEYHSNPDSLSKEELAQELAKYSPPCPNCKESEWGDVSAQNLMFNTRIGSGKSGRDGFIRPETAQGMFTNFQSLYRHFRQRLPFGAVQVGKGYRNEISPRQGMIRLREFNMAELEYFIDPEVEIKHDFSPWKGKEIRLVPDNSEEVMMSIPAALESGIIRHATVAWYMARTADLLENLGIDLERLRFRQHEGTEMAHYASDCWDAEVHASYGWVECVGIAHRGCYDLSAHEQ
;
A
#
# COMPACT_ATOMS: atom_id res chain seq x y z
N MET A 1 10.40 -2.94 22.85
CA MET A 1 10.13 -1.50 22.59
C MET A 1 10.69 -0.72 23.76
N ASP A 2 11.44 0.34 23.52
CA ASP A 2 11.99 1.16 24.60
C ASP A 2 10.83 1.75 25.41
N ASP A 3 10.84 1.64 26.76
CA ASP A 3 9.73 2.08 27.63
C ASP A 3 9.30 3.53 27.33
N ALA A 4 10.27 4.40 27.02
CA ALA A 4 10.02 5.80 26.66
C ALA A 4 9.23 5.97 25.34
N VAL A 5 9.40 5.08 24.37
CA VAL A 5 8.67 5.11 23.10
C VAL A 5 7.23 4.64 23.32
N GLY A 6 7.04 3.60 24.14
CA GLY A 6 5.71 3.12 24.53
C GLY A 6 4.87 4.18 25.22
N GLU A 7 5.42 4.84 26.26
CA GLU A 7 4.75 5.93 26.97
C GLU A 7 4.39 7.11 26.04
N ARG A 8 5.29 7.47 25.12
CA ARG A 8 5.03 8.55 24.15
C ARG A 8 3.87 8.20 23.23
N LEU A 9 3.80 6.96 22.76
CA LEU A 9 2.75 6.46 21.86
C LEU A 9 1.38 6.45 22.58
N GLU A 10 1.33 5.98 23.83
CA GLU A 10 0.11 6.02 24.63
C GLU A 10 -0.40 7.46 24.86
N ARG A 11 0.52 8.37 25.20
CA ARG A 11 0.19 9.81 25.36
C ARG A 11 -0.34 10.41 24.06
N LEU A 12 0.26 10.06 22.90
CA LEU A 12 -0.19 10.52 21.58
C LEU A 12 -1.60 9.98 21.29
N ASN A 13 -1.84 8.69 21.43
CA ASN A 13 -3.14 8.06 21.17
C ASN A 13 -4.23 8.66 22.09
N SER A 14 -3.93 8.84 23.37
CA SER A 14 -4.83 9.50 24.32
C SER A 14 -5.14 10.94 23.90
N MET A 15 -4.15 11.68 23.42
CA MET A 15 -4.33 13.06 22.96
C MET A 15 -5.19 13.10 21.68
N LEU A 16 -4.90 12.23 20.70
CA LEU A 16 -5.65 12.13 19.44
C LEU A 16 -7.14 11.85 19.69
N LYS A 17 -7.44 10.92 20.60
CA LYS A 17 -8.82 10.60 21.01
C LYS A 17 -9.47 11.78 21.76
N ARG A 18 -8.84 12.33 22.80
CA ARG A 18 -9.40 13.45 23.60
C ARG A 18 -9.64 14.71 22.79
N ARG A 19 -8.82 14.97 21.76
CA ARG A 19 -8.96 16.14 20.88
C ARG A 19 -9.89 15.88 19.70
N GLY A 20 -10.46 14.68 19.59
CA GLY A 20 -11.33 14.32 18.48
C GLY A 20 -10.62 14.42 17.12
N ILE A 21 -9.33 14.08 17.07
CA ILE A 21 -8.57 14.07 15.81
C ILE A 21 -8.83 12.77 15.08
N ILE A 22 -8.68 11.64 15.79
CA ILE A 22 -8.95 10.28 15.31
C ILE A 22 -9.73 9.56 16.40
N LEU A 23 -10.81 8.90 16.01
CA LEU A 23 -11.73 8.19 16.91
C LEU A 23 -12.02 6.81 16.34
N PRO A 24 -12.14 5.74 17.16
CA PRO A 24 -12.71 4.50 16.72
C PRO A 24 -14.13 4.75 16.19
N ALA A 25 -14.45 4.19 15.01
CA ALA A 25 -15.78 4.38 14.45
C ALA A 25 -16.82 3.52 15.18
N PHE A 26 -18.07 4.01 15.23
CA PHE A 26 -19.24 3.26 15.75
C PHE A 26 -19.12 2.83 17.21
N GLU A 27 -18.37 3.50 18.06
CA GLU A 27 -18.16 3.11 19.49
C GLU A 27 -19.48 2.89 20.25
N ILE A 28 -20.54 3.65 19.96
CA ILE A 28 -21.86 3.47 20.59
C ILE A 28 -22.56 2.14 20.28
N HIS A 29 -22.06 1.44 19.24
CA HIS A 29 -22.54 0.10 18.82
C HIS A 29 -21.47 -0.98 19.02
N GLY A 30 -20.47 -0.73 19.89
CA GLY A 30 -19.39 -1.68 20.15
C GLY A 30 -18.14 -1.50 19.28
N GLY A 31 -18.19 -0.59 18.31
CA GLY A 31 -17.07 -0.34 17.41
C GLY A 31 -16.85 -1.45 16.36
N ALA A 32 -15.90 -1.22 15.47
CA ALA A 32 -15.41 -2.23 14.53
C ALA A 32 -13.92 -2.06 14.34
N ALA A 33 -13.14 -3.11 14.56
CA ALA A 33 -11.69 -3.07 14.40
C ALA A 33 -11.29 -2.65 12.98
N GLY A 34 -10.28 -1.79 12.86
CA GLY A 34 -9.81 -1.30 11.56
C GLY A 34 -10.69 -0.24 10.89
N LEU A 35 -11.71 0.28 11.60
CA LEU A 35 -12.52 1.41 11.16
C LEU A 35 -12.37 2.59 12.11
N TYR A 36 -12.06 3.77 11.55
CA TYR A 36 -11.81 4.98 12.31
C TYR A 36 -12.49 6.19 11.68
N ASP A 37 -12.94 7.10 12.54
CA ASP A 37 -13.41 8.42 12.16
C ASP A 37 -12.28 9.44 12.24
N PHE A 38 -12.18 10.28 11.22
CA PHE A 38 -11.41 11.51 11.30
C PHE A 38 -12.32 12.61 11.84
N GLY A 39 -12.06 13.06 13.07
CA GLY A 39 -12.77 14.19 13.65
C GLY A 39 -12.46 15.54 12.95
N PRO A 40 -12.98 16.67 13.45
CA PRO A 40 -12.91 17.96 12.74
C PRO A 40 -11.50 18.39 12.36
N LEU A 41 -10.50 18.19 13.23
CA LEU A 41 -9.10 18.52 12.94
C LEU A 41 -8.46 17.43 12.07
N GLY A 42 -8.70 16.16 12.37
CA GLY A 42 -8.18 15.02 11.60
C GLY A 42 -8.65 15.04 10.16
N GLY A 43 -9.94 15.32 9.93
CA GLY A 43 -10.50 15.44 8.58
C GLY A 43 -9.87 16.59 7.78
N ARG A 44 -9.61 17.73 8.44
CA ARG A 44 -8.92 18.85 7.78
C ARG A 44 -7.46 18.53 7.44
N LEU A 45 -6.74 17.86 8.35
CA LEU A 45 -5.36 17.43 8.11
C LEU A 45 -5.31 16.46 6.93
N ARG A 46 -6.15 15.42 6.95
CA ARG A 46 -6.28 14.47 5.83
C ARG A 46 -6.53 15.17 4.49
N ASN A 47 -7.52 16.07 4.45
CA ASN A 47 -7.85 16.79 3.21
C ASN A 47 -6.67 17.66 2.73
N ARG A 48 -5.91 18.26 3.69
CA ARG A 48 -4.73 19.03 3.31
C ARG A 48 -3.61 18.17 2.75
N VAL A 49 -3.37 16.99 3.33
CA VAL A 49 -2.39 16.02 2.80
C VAL A 49 -2.78 15.61 1.39
N GLN A 50 -4.05 15.25 1.15
CA GLN A 50 -4.54 14.89 -0.17
C GLN A 50 -4.39 16.03 -1.18
N GLN A 51 -4.69 17.27 -0.79
CA GLN A 51 -4.54 18.43 -1.68
C GLN A 51 -3.07 18.70 -2.01
N VAL A 52 -2.15 18.62 -1.05
CA VAL A 52 -0.71 18.79 -1.30
C VAL A 52 -0.21 17.71 -2.25
N TRP A 53 -0.69 16.47 -2.10
CA TRP A 53 -0.35 15.36 -2.99
C TRP A 53 -0.86 15.62 -4.42
N LEU A 54 -2.11 16.03 -4.59
CA LEU A 54 -2.68 16.39 -5.89
C LEU A 54 -1.92 17.55 -6.54
N ASP A 55 -1.70 18.65 -5.81
CA ASP A 55 -1.02 19.84 -6.32
C ASP A 55 0.41 19.49 -6.79
N HIS A 56 1.10 18.61 -6.04
CA HIS A 56 2.45 18.17 -6.36
C HIS A 56 2.52 17.45 -7.72
N TRP A 57 1.62 16.51 -7.97
CA TRP A 57 1.64 15.73 -9.20
C TRP A 57 1.02 16.46 -10.38
N LEU A 58 -0.12 17.12 -10.19
CA LEU A 58 -0.80 17.87 -11.26
C LEU A 58 0.03 19.08 -11.77
N SER A 59 0.98 19.59 -10.97
CA SER A 59 1.87 20.67 -11.39
C SER A 59 2.80 20.31 -12.55
N GLN A 60 2.95 19.03 -12.90
CA GLN A 60 3.83 18.58 -13.99
C GLN A 60 3.25 18.87 -15.39
N GLY A 61 1.94 19.05 -15.51
CA GLY A 61 1.28 19.45 -16.76
C GLY A 61 0.96 18.31 -17.74
N ASP A 62 1.51 17.13 -17.53
CA ASP A 62 1.23 15.90 -18.29
C ASP A 62 0.45 14.86 -17.47
N ILE A 63 -0.07 15.26 -16.32
CA ILE A 63 -0.85 14.42 -15.41
C ILE A 63 -2.26 15.03 -15.26
N THR A 64 -3.27 14.19 -15.23
CA THR A 64 -4.68 14.59 -15.01
C THR A 64 -5.31 13.83 -13.86
N GLU A 65 -6.28 14.44 -13.19
CA GLU A 65 -7.06 13.75 -12.14
C GLU A 65 -8.22 12.96 -12.76
N LEU A 66 -8.43 11.75 -12.26
CA LEU A 66 -9.54 10.87 -12.61
C LEU A 66 -10.29 10.48 -11.33
N SER A 67 -11.62 10.33 -11.44
CA SER A 67 -12.46 9.84 -10.34
C SER A 67 -13.31 8.67 -10.82
N CYS A 68 -13.00 7.45 -10.33
CA CYS A 68 -13.66 6.22 -10.71
C CYS A 68 -14.57 5.71 -9.59
N PRO A 69 -15.58 4.89 -9.92
CA PRO A 69 -16.48 4.28 -8.95
C PRO A 69 -15.75 3.43 -7.91
N THR A 70 -16.29 3.41 -6.70
CA THR A 70 -15.80 2.54 -5.59
C THR A 70 -16.24 1.10 -5.78
N ILE A 71 -17.45 0.88 -6.33
CA ILE A 71 -17.97 -0.46 -6.61
C ILE A 71 -17.41 -0.91 -7.96
N THR A 72 -16.71 -2.05 -7.93
CA THR A 72 -16.01 -2.60 -9.09
C THR A 72 -16.63 -3.92 -9.50
N PRO A 73 -16.97 -4.14 -10.77
CA PRO A 73 -17.46 -5.43 -11.26
C PRO A 73 -16.44 -6.56 -11.06
N TYR A 74 -16.92 -7.78 -10.82
CA TYR A 74 -16.10 -8.99 -10.67
C TYR A 74 -15.08 -9.14 -11.81
N SER A 75 -15.52 -8.96 -13.06
CA SER A 75 -14.66 -9.12 -14.24
C SER A 75 -13.43 -8.21 -14.29
N VAL A 76 -13.51 -7.01 -13.72
CA VAL A 76 -12.36 -6.07 -13.65
C VAL A 76 -11.29 -6.62 -12.71
N LEU A 77 -11.68 -7.10 -11.54
CA LEU A 77 -10.76 -7.62 -10.54
C LEU A 77 -10.31 -9.06 -10.83
N GLU A 78 -11.07 -9.79 -11.62
CA GLU A 78 -10.65 -11.07 -12.20
C GLU A 78 -9.54 -10.86 -13.24
N ALA A 79 -9.73 -9.91 -14.17
CA ALA A 79 -8.74 -9.57 -15.19
C ALA A 79 -7.41 -9.11 -14.58
N SER A 80 -7.44 -8.30 -13.53
CA SER A 80 -6.24 -7.83 -12.83
C SER A 80 -5.61 -8.84 -11.86
N GLY A 81 -6.19 -10.05 -11.72
CA GLY A 81 -5.68 -11.11 -10.84
C GLY A 81 -6.11 -11.02 -9.38
N HIS A 82 -6.75 -9.92 -8.93
CA HIS A 82 -7.14 -9.74 -7.52
C HIS A 82 -8.06 -10.83 -6.99
N VAL A 83 -8.91 -11.41 -7.83
CA VAL A 83 -9.83 -12.48 -7.38
C VAL A 83 -9.06 -13.73 -6.96
N GLY A 84 -7.97 -14.06 -7.65
CA GLY A 84 -7.16 -15.24 -7.37
C GLY A 84 -6.03 -15.03 -6.37
N GLU A 85 -5.35 -13.90 -6.45
CA GLU A 85 -4.06 -13.67 -5.78
C GLU A 85 -4.14 -12.77 -4.54
N PHE A 86 -5.21 -11.99 -4.38
CA PHE A 86 -5.33 -11.01 -3.29
C PHE A 86 -5.84 -11.64 -2.00
N SER A 87 -5.04 -12.53 -1.43
CA SER A 87 -5.40 -13.28 -0.22
C SER A 87 -4.24 -13.42 0.75
N ASP A 88 -4.56 -13.37 2.05
CA ASP A 88 -3.65 -13.71 3.13
C ASP A 88 -3.97 -15.09 3.69
N PHE A 89 -2.98 -15.75 4.28
CA PHE A 89 -3.18 -17.00 5.02
C PHE A 89 -3.61 -16.69 6.46
N MET A 90 -4.74 -17.25 6.83
CA MET A 90 -5.28 -17.10 8.18
C MET A 90 -5.42 -18.45 8.89
N THR A 91 -5.35 -18.39 10.22
CA THR A 91 -5.77 -19.46 11.12
C THR A 91 -6.68 -18.90 12.20
N THR A 92 -7.45 -19.74 12.86
CA THR A 92 -8.33 -19.37 13.96
C THR A 92 -7.81 -19.97 15.27
N CYS A 93 -7.85 -19.22 16.35
CA CYS A 93 -7.57 -19.75 17.66
C CYS A 93 -8.79 -20.58 18.11
N ASP A 94 -8.62 -21.88 18.37
CA ASP A 94 -9.71 -22.78 18.76
C ASP A 94 -10.28 -22.46 20.16
N ALA A 95 -9.51 -21.77 21.00
CA ALA A 95 -9.95 -21.41 22.35
C ALA A 95 -10.81 -20.14 22.41
N CYS A 96 -10.59 -19.14 21.55
CA CYS A 96 -11.33 -17.87 21.57
C CYS A 96 -12.02 -17.51 20.25
N GLU A 97 -11.95 -18.38 19.24
CA GLU A 97 -12.57 -18.25 17.92
C GLU A 97 -12.12 -17.00 17.11
N GLU A 98 -11.06 -16.31 17.54
CA GLU A 98 -10.50 -15.15 16.84
C GLU A 98 -9.56 -15.58 15.72
N GLY A 99 -9.69 -14.90 14.56
CA GLY A 99 -8.85 -15.14 13.39
C GLY A 99 -7.57 -14.29 13.39
N PHE A 100 -6.48 -14.87 12.94
CA PHE A 100 -5.17 -14.21 12.84
C PHE A 100 -4.48 -14.55 11.53
N ARG A 101 -3.62 -13.65 11.04
CA ARG A 101 -2.70 -13.98 9.94
C ARG A 101 -1.69 -15.01 10.45
N ALA A 102 -1.50 -16.06 9.69
CA ALA A 102 -0.62 -17.16 10.05
C ALA A 102 0.86 -16.73 10.08
N ASP A 103 1.27 -15.91 9.11
CA ASP A 103 2.60 -15.32 9.00
C ASP A 103 2.92 -14.41 10.20
N THR A 104 2.00 -13.50 10.57
CA THR A 104 2.20 -12.57 11.70
C THR A 104 2.40 -13.30 13.05
N LEU A 105 1.80 -14.47 13.22
CA LEU A 105 2.01 -15.28 14.41
C LEU A 105 3.42 -15.86 14.49
N LEU A 106 4.12 -15.94 13.36
CA LEU A 106 5.44 -16.55 13.23
C LEU A 106 6.59 -15.52 13.15
N GLU A 107 6.31 -14.20 13.15
CA GLU A 107 7.33 -13.15 13.06
C GLU A 107 8.45 -13.25 14.11
N GLU A 108 8.18 -13.75 15.31
CA GLU A 108 9.19 -13.95 16.35
C GLU A 108 9.99 -15.25 16.17
N TYR A 109 9.53 -16.18 15.33
CA TYR A 109 10.07 -17.53 15.17
C TYR A 109 10.72 -17.76 13.80
N HIS A 110 10.41 -16.95 12.81
CA HIS A 110 10.88 -17.08 11.44
C HIS A 110 11.29 -15.71 10.87
N SER A 111 12.40 -15.65 10.15
CA SER A 111 12.96 -14.40 9.62
C SER A 111 12.15 -13.79 8.47
N ASN A 112 11.45 -14.60 7.69
CA ASN A 112 10.62 -14.19 6.57
C ASN A 112 9.37 -15.08 6.48
N PRO A 113 8.37 -14.94 7.39
CA PRO A 113 7.19 -15.80 7.42
C PRO A 113 6.24 -15.54 6.25
N ASP A 114 6.27 -14.35 5.64
CA ASP A 114 5.40 -13.94 4.53
C ASP A 114 5.70 -14.73 3.25
N SER A 115 6.92 -15.28 3.11
CA SER A 115 7.32 -16.08 1.96
C SER A 115 6.91 -17.55 2.03
N LEU A 116 6.35 -17.97 3.17
CA LEU A 116 5.99 -19.37 3.40
C LEU A 116 4.68 -19.73 2.69
N SER A 117 4.65 -20.91 2.09
CA SER A 117 3.42 -21.51 1.57
C SER A 117 2.44 -21.86 2.68
N LYS A 118 1.18 -22.11 2.31
CA LYS A 118 0.14 -22.53 3.25
C LYS A 118 0.55 -23.74 4.09
N GLU A 119 1.15 -24.74 3.45
CA GLU A 119 1.62 -25.98 4.07
C GLU A 119 2.77 -25.74 5.05
N GLU A 120 3.71 -24.89 4.67
CA GLU A 120 4.84 -24.50 5.53
C GLU A 120 4.38 -23.69 6.74
N LEU A 121 3.48 -22.71 6.55
CA LEU A 121 2.87 -21.97 7.65
C LEU A 121 2.17 -22.89 8.64
N ALA A 122 1.41 -23.87 8.16
CA ALA A 122 0.73 -24.84 9.04
C ALA A 122 1.74 -25.69 9.83
N GLN A 123 2.85 -26.10 9.21
CA GLN A 123 3.91 -26.87 9.88
C GLN A 123 4.64 -26.04 10.93
N GLU A 124 5.01 -24.80 10.62
CA GLU A 124 5.71 -23.93 11.55
C GLU A 124 4.79 -23.50 12.73
N LEU A 125 3.50 -23.25 12.50
CA LEU A 125 2.51 -23.00 13.55
C LEU A 125 2.39 -24.21 14.50
N ALA A 126 2.30 -25.42 13.96
CA ALA A 126 2.24 -26.64 14.76
C ALA A 126 3.53 -26.88 15.56
N LYS A 127 4.69 -26.53 15.00
CA LYS A 127 6.01 -26.68 15.62
C LYS A 127 6.25 -25.71 16.77
N TYR A 128 5.97 -24.42 16.57
CA TYR A 128 6.25 -23.37 17.55
C TYR A 128 5.10 -23.11 18.51
N SER A 129 3.88 -23.44 18.13
CA SER A 129 2.66 -23.22 18.91
C SER A 129 2.64 -21.84 19.59
N PRO A 130 2.74 -20.73 18.81
CA PRO A 130 2.81 -19.39 19.39
C PRO A 130 1.57 -19.10 20.26
N PRO A 131 1.70 -18.33 21.35
CA PRO A 131 0.55 -18.00 22.18
C PRO A 131 -0.41 -17.04 21.44
N CYS A 132 -1.69 -17.31 21.52
CA CYS A 132 -2.71 -16.45 20.94
C CYS A 132 -2.59 -15.02 21.49
N PRO A 133 -2.51 -13.99 20.64
CA PRO A 133 -2.42 -12.61 21.09
C PRO A 133 -3.60 -12.16 21.97
N ASN A 134 -4.76 -12.81 21.81
CA ASN A 134 -5.99 -12.47 22.54
C ASN A 134 -6.12 -13.23 23.88
N CYS A 135 -6.19 -14.57 23.86
CA CYS A 135 -6.45 -15.39 25.06
C CYS A 135 -5.22 -16.05 25.67
N LYS A 136 -4.07 -16.02 24.98
CA LYS A 136 -2.77 -16.63 25.37
C LYS A 136 -2.72 -18.16 25.27
N GLU A 137 -3.79 -18.82 24.89
CA GLU A 137 -3.76 -20.25 24.57
C GLU A 137 -3.02 -20.47 23.24
N SER A 138 -2.53 -21.68 23.00
CA SER A 138 -1.71 -22.02 21.82
C SER A 138 -2.38 -23.11 20.96
N GLU A 139 -3.70 -23.06 20.83
CA GLU A 139 -4.49 -23.99 20.05
C GLU A 139 -4.91 -23.33 18.74
N TRP A 140 -4.41 -23.86 17.62
CA TRP A 140 -4.63 -23.26 16.30
C TRP A 140 -5.35 -24.22 15.36
N GLY A 141 -6.38 -23.71 14.70
CA GLY A 141 -7.09 -24.42 13.63
C GLY A 141 -6.30 -24.46 12.32
N ASP A 142 -6.95 -24.97 11.29
CA ASP A 142 -6.33 -25.09 9.96
C ASP A 142 -5.96 -23.74 9.35
N VAL A 143 -4.85 -23.71 8.62
CA VAL A 143 -4.48 -22.54 7.81
C VAL A 143 -5.29 -22.53 6.52
N SER A 144 -5.90 -21.40 6.21
CA SER A 144 -6.72 -21.21 5.01
C SER A 144 -6.43 -19.86 4.33
N ALA A 145 -6.53 -19.81 3.01
CA ALA A 145 -6.45 -18.55 2.29
C ALA A 145 -7.76 -17.76 2.44
N GLN A 146 -7.66 -16.49 2.76
CA GLN A 146 -8.79 -15.56 2.82
C GLN A 146 -8.56 -14.39 1.87
N ASN A 147 -9.42 -14.25 0.87
CA ASN A 147 -9.39 -13.08 0.00
C ASN A 147 -9.81 -11.83 0.79
N LEU A 148 -9.01 -10.76 0.66
CA LEU A 148 -9.18 -9.53 1.44
C LEU A 148 -10.18 -8.54 0.83
N MET A 149 -10.83 -8.87 -0.28
CA MET A 149 -11.83 -7.97 -0.88
C MET A 149 -13.18 -8.08 -0.19
N PHE A 150 -13.86 -6.95 -0.01
CA PHE A 150 -15.27 -6.90 0.40
C PHE A 150 -16.19 -7.22 -0.77
N ASN A 151 -16.90 -8.33 -0.70
CA ASN A 151 -17.87 -8.71 -1.71
C ASN A 151 -19.12 -7.81 -1.66
N THR A 152 -19.70 -7.53 -2.82
CA THR A 152 -20.99 -6.87 -2.96
C THR A 152 -21.74 -7.38 -4.19
N ARG A 153 -22.98 -6.94 -4.36
CA ARG A 153 -23.79 -7.28 -5.52
C ARG A 153 -24.26 -6.03 -6.25
N ILE A 154 -24.04 -5.98 -7.55
CA ILE A 154 -24.45 -4.88 -8.42
C ILE A 154 -25.79 -5.23 -9.08
N GLY A 155 -26.82 -4.46 -8.79
CA GLY A 155 -28.19 -4.71 -9.24
C GLY A 155 -28.94 -5.70 -8.36
N SER A 156 -30.20 -5.97 -8.69
CA SER A 156 -31.13 -6.78 -7.91
C SER A 156 -31.68 -7.97 -8.70
N GLY A 157 -32.22 -8.95 -8.00
CA GLY A 157 -32.85 -10.12 -8.59
C GLY A 157 -31.90 -11.02 -9.36
N LYS A 158 -32.42 -11.72 -10.37
CA LYS A 158 -31.65 -12.69 -11.17
C LYS A 158 -30.63 -12.05 -12.12
N SER A 159 -30.78 -10.77 -12.44
CA SER A 159 -29.86 -10.00 -13.29
C SER A 159 -28.73 -9.34 -12.50
N GLY A 160 -28.74 -9.44 -11.17
CA GLY A 160 -27.66 -8.92 -10.35
C GLY A 160 -26.33 -9.63 -10.62
N ARG A 161 -25.25 -8.86 -10.64
CA ARG A 161 -23.88 -9.34 -10.88
C ARG A 161 -23.06 -9.24 -9.62
N ASP A 162 -22.09 -10.12 -9.46
CA ASP A 162 -21.12 -10.02 -8.38
C ASP A 162 -20.13 -8.87 -8.64
N GLY A 163 -19.69 -8.25 -7.58
CA GLY A 163 -18.73 -7.18 -7.57
C GLY A 163 -18.07 -7.05 -6.22
N PHE A 164 -17.18 -6.10 -6.10
CA PHE A 164 -16.43 -5.84 -4.90
C PHE A 164 -16.40 -4.34 -4.60
N ILE A 165 -16.14 -4.01 -3.35
CA ILE A 165 -15.69 -2.66 -3.01
C ILE A 165 -14.18 -2.64 -3.25
N ARG A 166 -13.69 -1.70 -4.06
CA ARG A 166 -12.32 -1.69 -4.60
C ARG A 166 -11.23 -1.77 -3.53
N PRO A 167 -10.23 -2.66 -3.68
CA PRO A 167 -9.07 -2.72 -2.78
C PRO A 167 -8.02 -1.62 -3.05
N GLU A 168 -8.08 -1.01 -4.24
CA GLU A 168 -7.17 0.02 -4.75
C GLU A 168 -7.88 0.93 -5.77
N THR A 169 -7.24 2.01 -6.18
CA THR A 169 -7.79 2.96 -7.17
C THR A 169 -7.22 2.78 -8.57
N ALA A 170 -6.12 2.03 -8.74
CA ALA A 170 -5.38 1.88 -10.00
C ALA A 170 -6.23 1.29 -11.13
N GLN A 171 -7.05 0.27 -10.86
CA GLN A 171 -7.83 -0.43 -11.89
C GLN A 171 -8.77 0.49 -12.66
N GLY A 172 -9.27 1.53 -11.97
CA GLY A 172 -10.07 2.57 -12.63
C GLY A 172 -9.28 3.36 -13.68
N MET A 173 -7.98 3.59 -13.46
CA MET A 173 -7.12 4.30 -14.41
C MET A 173 -6.77 3.43 -15.61
N PHE A 174 -6.45 2.16 -15.40
CA PHE A 174 -6.16 1.21 -16.49
C PHE A 174 -7.35 0.98 -17.41
N THR A 175 -8.54 0.74 -16.87
CA THR A 175 -9.77 0.57 -17.65
C THR A 175 -10.19 1.83 -18.43
N ASN A 176 -9.73 3.01 -18.01
CA ASN A 176 -9.94 4.28 -18.69
C ASN A 176 -8.80 4.71 -19.62
N PHE A 177 -7.76 3.88 -19.81
CA PHE A 177 -6.58 4.23 -20.61
C PHE A 177 -6.93 4.82 -21.97
N GLN A 178 -7.83 4.20 -22.75
CA GLN A 178 -8.23 4.68 -24.07
C GLN A 178 -8.87 6.08 -24.05
N SER A 179 -9.59 6.42 -22.99
CA SER A 179 -10.19 7.75 -22.81
C SER A 179 -9.14 8.79 -22.43
N LEU A 180 -8.21 8.41 -21.54
CA LEU A 180 -7.07 9.24 -21.14
C LEU A 180 -6.13 9.48 -22.33
N TYR A 181 -5.81 8.45 -23.10
CA TYR A 181 -4.97 8.56 -24.29
C TYR A 181 -5.57 9.54 -25.32
N ARG A 182 -6.89 9.50 -25.54
CA ARG A 182 -7.58 10.50 -26.38
C ARG A 182 -7.54 11.90 -25.78
N HIS A 183 -7.66 12.03 -24.45
CA HIS A 183 -7.53 13.32 -23.74
C HIS A 183 -6.17 13.96 -24.00
N PHE A 184 -5.10 13.17 -23.94
CA PHE A 184 -3.71 13.59 -24.24
C PHE A 184 -3.38 13.57 -25.74
N ARG A 185 -4.40 13.60 -26.62
CA ARG A 185 -4.26 13.66 -28.08
C ARG A 185 -3.42 12.52 -28.66
N GLN A 186 -3.58 11.33 -28.11
CA GLN A 186 -2.85 10.12 -28.51
C GLN A 186 -1.32 10.26 -28.41
N ARG A 187 -0.85 10.91 -27.38
CA ARG A 187 0.59 11.11 -27.13
C ARG A 187 0.98 10.53 -25.78
N LEU A 188 2.11 9.86 -25.75
CA LEU A 188 2.81 9.43 -24.56
C LEU A 188 4.06 10.30 -24.35
N PRO A 189 4.57 10.51 -23.14
CA PRO A 189 3.98 9.99 -21.90
C PRO A 189 2.85 10.86 -21.35
N PHE A 190 2.03 10.29 -20.48
CA PHE A 190 1.07 11.04 -19.66
C PHE A 190 0.76 10.26 -18.38
N GLY A 191 0.24 10.95 -17.37
CA GLY A 191 -0.17 10.34 -16.11
C GLY A 191 -1.65 10.58 -15.78
N ALA A 192 -2.16 9.70 -14.95
CA ALA A 192 -3.44 9.88 -14.27
C ALA A 192 -3.27 9.71 -12.78
N VAL A 193 -3.94 10.54 -11.99
CA VAL A 193 -4.00 10.43 -10.54
C VAL A 193 -5.41 10.20 -10.07
N GLN A 194 -5.55 9.43 -9.02
CA GLN A 194 -6.82 9.26 -8.32
C GLN A 194 -6.60 9.26 -6.81
N VAL A 195 -7.36 10.11 -6.12
CA VAL A 195 -7.47 10.10 -4.66
C VAL A 195 -8.79 9.46 -4.28
N GLY A 196 -8.78 8.58 -3.30
CA GLY A 196 -10.00 7.91 -2.88
C GLY A 196 -9.84 7.03 -1.66
N LYS A 197 -10.79 6.15 -1.48
CA LYS A 197 -10.73 5.11 -0.45
C LYS A 197 -10.48 3.75 -1.08
N GLY A 198 -9.61 2.99 -0.43
CA GLY A 198 -9.43 1.56 -0.63
C GLY A 198 -10.04 0.79 0.54
N TYR A 199 -10.39 -0.47 0.29
CA TYR A 199 -11.08 -1.33 1.24
C TYR A 199 -10.48 -2.73 1.22
N ARG A 200 -9.95 -3.16 2.37
CA ARG A 200 -9.37 -4.50 2.53
C ARG A 200 -9.90 -5.12 3.81
N ASN A 201 -10.55 -6.25 3.71
CA ASN A 201 -11.12 -6.96 4.86
C ASN A 201 -10.00 -7.64 5.67
N GLU A 202 -9.15 -6.82 6.24
CA GLU A 202 -7.97 -7.21 7.01
C GLU A 202 -8.31 -8.18 8.14
N ILE A 203 -7.45 -9.18 8.29
CA ILE A 203 -7.52 -10.16 9.36
C ILE A 203 -6.92 -9.54 10.62
N SER A 204 -7.74 -9.35 11.66
CA SER A 204 -7.31 -8.80 12.96
C SER A 204 -6.45 -7.53 12.90
N PRO A 205 -6.95 -6.40 12.36
CA PRO A 205 -6.17 -5.16 12.26
C PRO A 205 -5.92 -4.58 13.66
N ARG A 206 -4.70 -4.74 14.20
CA ARG A 206 -4.34 -4.36 15.57
C ARG A 206 -3.31 -3.23 15.68
N GLN A 207 -2.74 -2.77 14.58
CA GLN A 207 -1.67 -1.75 14.56
C GLN A 207 -2.21 -0.31 14.49
N GLY A 208 -3.30 -0.02 15.19
CA GLY A 208 -3.90 1.32 15.20
C GLY A 208 -4.33 1.75 13.80
N MET A 209 -3.80 2.90 13.32
CA MET A 209 -4.13 3.43 12.00
C MET A 209 -3.24 2.94 10.85
N ILE A 210 -2.27 2.09 11.11
CA ILE A 210 -1.35 1.60 10.07
C ILE A 210 -2.05 0.56 9.19
N ARG A 211 -2.89 -0.30 9.78
CA ARG A 211 -3.64 -1.33 9.05
C ARG A 211 -5.13 -1.17 9.28
N LEU A 212 -5.83 -0.73 8.25
CA LEU A 212 -7.26 -0.39 8.30
C LEU A 212 -8.04 -1.23 7.28
N ARG A 213 -9.34 -1.45 7.57
CA ARG A 213 -10.28 -2.05 6.62
C ARG A 213 -10.84 -1.07 5.60
N GLU A 214 -10.87 0.21 5.95
CA GLU A 214 -11.17 1.33 5.07
C GLU A 214 -10.11 2.41 5.27
N PHE A 215 -9.41 2.77 4.23
CA PHE A 215 -8.29 3.73 4.29
C PHE A 215 -8.32 4.71 3.12
N ASN A 216 -7.70 5.86 3.33
CA ASN A 216 -7.49 6.82 2.27
C ASN A 216 -6.21 6.46 1.52
N MET A 217 -6.28 6.52 0.20
CA MET A 217 -5.15 6.27 -0.68
C MET A 217 -5.13 7.27 -1.83
N ALA A 218 -3.98 7.37 -2.46
CA ALA A 218 -3.78 8.19 -3.65
C ALA A 218 -2.80 7.43 -4.56
N GLU A 219 -3.17 7.26 -5.80
CA GLU A 219 -2.36 6.54 -6.79
C GLU A 219 -2.14 7.39 -8.03
N LEU A 220 -0.96 7.22 -8.61
CA LEU A 220 -0.55 7.83 -9.86
C LEU A 220 -0.07 6.73 -10.79
N GLU A 221 -0.70 6.62 -11.96
CA GLU A 221 -0.25 5.75 -13.03
C GLU A 221 0.33 6.61 -14.17
N TYR A 222 1.58 6.35 -14.52
CA TYR A 222 2.28 7.07 -15.56
C TYR A 222 2.54 6.16 -16.75
N PHE A 223 1.90 6.46 -17.87
CA PHE A 223 1.93 5.67 -19.09
C PHE A 223 3.04 6.16 -20.00
N ILE A 224 3.95 5.27 -20.34
CA ILE A 224 5.13 5.55 -21.16
C ILE A 224 5.16 4.66 -22.40
N ASP A 225 5.86 5.09 -23.44
CA ASP A 225 6.23 4.24 -24.55
C ASP A 225 7.56 3.55 -24.22
N PRO A 226 7.60 2.20 -24.13
CA PRO A 226 8.83 1.49 -23.76
C PRO A 226 9.97 1.63 -24.77
N GLU A 227 9.66 2.03 -26.01
CA GLU A 227 10.64 2.25 -27.07
C GLU A 227 11.22 3.68 -27.07
N VAL A 228 10.64 4.58 -26.27
CA VAL A 228 11.05 6.00 -26.22
C VAL A 228 11.72 6.33 -24.89
N GLU A 229 12.97 6.73 -24.94
CA GLU A 229 13.70 7.21 -23.77
C GLU A 229 13.13 8.55 -23.30
N ILE A 230 12.65 8.59 -22.06
CA ILE A 230 12.19 9.82 -21.41
C ILE A 230 13.38 10.47 -20.69
N LYS A 231 13.69 11.69 -21.06
CA LYS A 231 14.74 12.48 -20.41
C LYS A 231 14.17 13.25 -19.23
N HIS A 232 14.63 12.92 -18.04
CA HIS A 232 14.29 13.63 -16.83
C HIS A 232 15.41 14.56 -16.39
N ASP A 233 15.05 15.75 -15.87
CA ASP A 233 16.05 16.67 -15.30
C ASP A 233 16.26 16.37 -13.82
N PHE A 234 17.38 15.72 -13.51
CA PHE A 234 17.78 15.39 -12.15
C PHE A 234 18.61 16.50 -11.47
N SER A 235 18.82 17.66 -12.09
CA SER A 235 19.63 18.74 -11.52
C SER A 235 19.18 19.20 -10.12
N PRO A 236 17.87 19.21 -9.75
CA PRO A 236 17.44 19.60 -8.40
C PRO A 236 17.90 18.64 -7.29
N TRP A 237 18.21 17.39 -7.65
CA TRP A 237 18.57 16.33 -6.68
C TRP A 237 20.05 15.97 -6.67
N LYS A 238 20.89 16.67 -7.46
CA LYS A 238 22.34 16.52 -7.38
C LYS A 238 22.82 16.92 -5.99
N GLY A 239 23.45 15.97 -5.28
CA GLY A 239 23.97 16.20 -3.93
C GLY A 239 22.96 16.10 -2.79
N LYS A 240 21.68 15.82 -3.07
CA LYS A 240 20.72 15.39 -2.05
C LYS A 240 20.88 13.89 -1.83
N GLU A 241 21.52 13.51 -0.72
CA GLU A 241 21.69 12.11 -0.36
C GLU A 241 20.42 11.57 0.33
N ILE A 242 20.02 10.37 -0.03
CA ILE A 242 18.90 9.65 0.51
C ILE A 242 19.36 8.24 0.88
N ARG A 243 18.76 7.67 1.89
CA ARG A 243 18.99 6.31 2.34
C ARG A 243 18.31 5.34 1.38
N LEU A 244 19.12 4.46 0.77
CA LEU A 244 18.65 3.40 -0.14
C LEU A 244 19.03 2.05 0.46
N VAL A 245 18.11 1.10 0.36
CA VAL A 245 18.31 -0.31 0.72
C VAL A 245 18.05 -1.13 -0.54
N PRO A 246 19.07 -1.36 -1.37
CA PRO A 246 18.91 -2.15 -2.59
C PRO A 246 18.69 -3.64 -2.25
N ASP A 247 18.08 -4.37 -3.19
CA ASP A 247 17.90 -5.82 -3.10
C ASP A 247 19.24 -6.52 -2.84
N ASN A 248 19.27 -7.41 -1.84
CA ASN A 248 20.44 -8.21 -1.44
C ASN A 248 21.73 -7.40 -1.14
N SER A 249 21.59 -6.15 -0.74
CA SER A 249 22.72 -5.24 -0.48
C SER A 249 22.58 -4.50 0.85
N GLU A 250 23.71 -4.00 1.36
CA GLU A 250 23.70 -3.13 2.53
C GLU A 250 23.08 -1.77 2.21
N GLU A 251 22.57 -1.11 3.23
CA GLU A 251 22.07 0.24 3.16
C GLU A 251 23.17 1.23 2.74
N VAL A 252 22.85 2.11 1.80
CA VAL A 252 23.77 3.13 1.28
C VAL A 252 23.15 4.52 1.32
N MET A 253 23.98 5.53 1.56
CA MET A 253 23.60 6.94 1.45
C MET A 253 24.13 7.48 0.13
N MET A 254 23.24 7.85 -0.80
CA MET A 254 23.63 8.45 -2.08
C MET A 254 22.50 9.25 -2.70
N SER A 255 22.84 10.10 -3.67
CA SER A 255 21.81 10.80 -4.42
C SER A 255 21.13 9.86 -5.43
N ILE A 256 19.84 10.07 -5.68
CA ILE A 256 19.07 9.27 -6.66
C ILE A 256 19.71 9.30 -8.06
N PRO A 257 20.19 10.46 -8.59
CA PRO A 257 20.93 10.46 -9.84
C PRO A 257 22.17 9.56 -9.83
N ALA A 258 22.94 9.55 -8.74
CA ALA A 258 24.12 8.67 -8.62
C ALA A 258 23.72 7.19 -8.53
N ALA A 259 22.61 6.87 -7.87
CA ALA A 259 22.07 5.51 -7.83
C ALA A 259 21.60 5.02 -9.21
N LEU A 260 21.03 5.90 -10.01
CA LEU A 260 20.69 5.61 -11.41
C LEU A 260 21.93 5.39 -12.27
N GLU A 261 22.93 6.28 -12.17
CA GLU A 261 24.20 6.17 -12.89
C GLU A 261 24.98 4.89 -12.53
N SER A 262 24.91 4.44 -11.28
CA SER A 262 25.55 3.20 -10.82
C SER A 262 24.76 1.93 -11.14
N GLY A 263 23.52 2.04 -11.64
CA GLY A 263 22.66 0.91 -11.97
C GLY A 263 21.95 0.28 -10.77
N ILE A 264 22.00 0.87 -9.58
CA ILE A 264 21.22 0.47 -8.41
C ILE A 264 19.71 0.65 -8.70
N ILE A 265 19.34 1.81 -9.24
CA ILE A 265 18.01 2.05 -9.78
C ILE A 265 18.06 1.76 -11.28
N ARG A 266 17.20 0.86 -11.76
CA ARG A 266 17.30 0.36 -13.14
C ARG A 266 16.62 1.26 -14.18
N HIS A 267 15.59 2.00 -13.76
CA HIS A 267 14.73 2.78 -14.67
C HIS A 267 14.75 4.26 -14.32
N ALA A 268 15.08 5.11 -15.30
CA ALA A 268 15.16 6.56 -15.12
C ALA A 268 13.83 7.18 -14.66
N THR A 269 12.70 6.67 -15.15
CA THR A 269 11.37 7.13 -14.72
C THR A 269 11.07 6.73 -13.28
N VAL A 270 11.44 5.52 -12.83
CA VAL A 270 11.34 5.11 -11.42
C VAL A 270 12.19 6.04 -10.54
N ALA A 271 13.45 6.27 -10.91
CA ALA A 271 14.34 7.20 -10.21
C ALA A 271 13.74 8.62 -10.11
N TRP A 272 13.12 9.10 -11.19
CA TRP A 272 12.43 10.40 -11.19
C TRP A 272 11.29 10.45 -10.17
N TYR A 273 10.42 9.42 -10.16
CA TYR A 273 9.32 9.36 -9.21
C TYR A 273 9.79 9.15 -7.78
N MET A 274 10.90 8.42 -7.53
CA MET A 274 11.52 8.33 -6.21
C MET A 274 11.98 9.72 -5.72
N ALA A 275 12.68 10.48 -6.56
CA ALA A 275 13.14 11.82 -6.21
C ALA A 275 11.97 12.78 -5.92
N ARG A 276 10.95 12.75 -6.76
CA ARG A 276 9.73 13.55 -6.57
C ARG A 276 8.93 13.13 -5.33
N THR A 277 8.91 11.84 -5.01
CA THR A 277 8.27 11.32 -3.79
C THR A 277 9.01 11.80 -2.54
N ALA A 278 10.35 11.84 -2.57
CA ALA A 278 11.12 12.41 -1.47
C ALA A 278 10.79 13.90 -1.23
N ASP A 279 10.73 14.71 -2.29
CA ASP A 279 10.31 16.11 -2.19
C ASP A 279 8.88 16.26 -1.66
N LEU A 280 7.95 15.41 -2.10
CA LEU A 280 6.57 15.40 -1.60
C LEU A 280 6.51 15.11 -0.11
N LEU A 281 7.22 14.07 0.35
CA LEU A 281 7.24 13.67 1.75
C LEU A 281 7.90 14.75 2.63
N GLU A 282 8.99 15.37 2.16
CA GLU A 282 9.61 16.52 2.83
C GLU A 282 8.62 17.69 2.97
N ASN A 283 7.88 18.02 1.89
CA ASN A 283 6.85 19.06 1.91
C ASN A 283 5.66 18.73 2.83
N LEU A 284 5.38 17.46 3.07
CA LEU A 284 4.40 17.00 4.05
C LEU A 284 4.94 16.98 5.49
N GLY A 285 6.21 17.34 5.68
CA GLY A 285 6.85 17.45 7.00
C GLY A 285 7.55 16.18 7.49
N ILE A 286 7.81 15.23 6.60
CA ILE A 286 8.62 14.06 6.91
C ILE A 286 10.11 14.47 6.87
N ASP A 287 10.83 14.13 7.93
CA ASP A 287 12.27 14.31 8.01
C ASP A 287 12.98 13.29 7.10
N LEU A 288 13.80 13.77 6.17
CA LEU A 288 14.54 12.92 5.23
C LEU A 288 15.53 11.97 5.92
N GLU A 289 16.03 12.31 7.13
CA GLU A 289 16.83 11.39 7.94
C GLU A 289 16.03 10.17 8.41
N ARG A 290 14.71 10.26 8.38
CA ARG A 290 13.75 9.20 8.72
C ARG A 290 13.08 8.57 7.50
N LEU A 291 13.53 8.90 6.31
CA LEU A 291 13.05 8.34 5.06
C LEU A 291 14.12 7.40 4.49
N ARG A 292 13.68 6.26 3.98
CA ARG A 292 14.50 5.41 3.12
C ARG A 292 13.68 4.89 1.94
N PHE A 293 14.37 4.47 0.90
CA PHE A 293 13.77 3.68 -0.17
C PHE A 293 14.33 2.27 -0.11
N ARG A 294 13.47 1.28 0.06
CA ARG A 294 13.81 -0.15 0.07
C ARG A 294 13.35 -0.80 -1.23
N GLN A 295 14.27 -1.45 -1.91
CA GLN A 295 13.95 -2.24 -3.09
C GLN A 295 13.35 -3.59 -2.67
N HIS A 296 12.32 -4.04 -3.37
CA HIS A 296 11.76 -5.37 -3.17
C HIS A 296 12.75 -6.45 -3.62
N GLU A 297 12.87 -7.51 -2.83
CA GLU A 297 13.57 -8.72 -3.25
C GLU A 297 12.81 -9.41 -4.38
N GLY A 298 13.52 -10.18 -5.21
CA GLY A 298 12.92 -10.84 -6.37
C GLY A 298 11.74 -11.76 -6.03
N THR A 299 11.69 -12.27 -4.79
CA THR A 299 10.60 -13.10 -4.25
C THR A 299 9.40 -12.30 -3.72
N GLU A 300 9.61 -11.04 -3.35
CA GLU A 300 8.56 -10.12 -2.87
C GLU A 300 7.87 -9.38 -4.00
N MET A 301 8.56 -9.22 -5.15
CA MET A 301 8.00 -8.45 -6.25
C MET A 301 6.69 -9.06 -6.75
N ALA A 302 5.68 -8.20 -6.88
CA ALA A 302 4.46 -8.58 -7.57
C ALA A 302 4.80 -9.07 -8.99
N HIS A 303 4.10 -10.11 -9.44
CA HIS A 303 4.36 -10.80 -10.72
C HIS A 303 4.37 -9.89 -11.96
N TYR A 304 3.82 -8.68 -11.83
CA TYR A 304 3.76 -7.66 -12.89
C TYR A 304 4.89 -6.63 -12.84
N ALA A 305 5.68 -6.58 -11.75
CA ALA A 305 6.72 -5.56 -11.57
C ALA A 305 8.10 -6.06 -12.00
N SER A 306 8.88 -5.21 -12.68
CA SER A 306 10.28 -5.47 -13.03
C SER A 306 11.28 -4.73 -12.14
N ASP A 307 10.82 -3.71 -11.41
CA ASP A 307 11.56 -2.94 -10.41
C ASP A 307 10.53 -2.30 -9.46
N CYS A 308 10.70 -2.46 -8.16
CA CYS A 308 9.79 -1.93 -7.16
C CYS A 308 10.57 -1.39 -5.97
N TRP A 309 10.22 -0.18 -5.54
CA TRP A 309 10.82 0.52 -4.41
C TRP A 309 9.75 1.07 -3.48
N ASP A 310 9.88 0.80 -2.18
CA ASP A 310 9.04 1.37 -1.16
C ASP A 310 9.71 2.56 -0.50
N ALA A 311 9.02 3.69 -0.45
CA ALA A 311 9.37 4.77 0.45
C ALA A 311 8.85 4.43 1.85
N GLU A 312 9.76 4.23 2.79
CA GLU A 312 9.47 3.88 4.17
C GLU A 312 9.87 5.00 5.12
N VAL A 313 9.01 5.27 6.10
CA VAL A 313 9.25 6.28 7.15
C VAL A 313 9.50 5.59 8.48
N HIS A 314 10.57 5.97 9.17
CA HIS A 314 10.89 5.47 10.50
C HIS A 314 9.96 6.07 11.55
N ALA A 315 8.97 5.30 11.96
CA ALA A 315 7.97 5.64 12.98
C ALA A 315 8.30 4.97 14.33
N SER A 316 7.41 5.09 15.30
CA SER A 316 7.50 4.39 16.59
C SER A 316 7.34 2.87 16.48
N TYR A 317 6.85 2.38 15.36
CA TYR A 317 6.68 0.96 15.04
C TYR A 317 7.84 0.38 14.21
N GLY A 318 8.90 1.16 13.97
CA GLY A 318 9.96 0.84 13.02
C GLY A 318 9.75 1.51 11.66
N TRP A 319 10.30 0.90 10.63
CA TRP A 319 10.10 1.36 9.26
C TRP A 319 8.70 0.98 8.77
N VAL A 320 7.98 1.96 8.25
CA VAL A 320 6.61 1.81 7.75
C VAL A 320 6.56 2.29 6.31
N GLU A 321 6.16 1.42 5.41
CA GLU A 321 5.88 1.76 4.02
C GLU A 321 4.77 2.80 3.93
N CYS A 322 4.99 3.83 3.12
CA CYS A 322 3.99 4.88 2.86
C CYS A 322 3.76 5.13 1.36
N VAL A 323 4.71 4.76 0.48
CA VAL A 323 4.55 4.88 -0.97
C VAL A 323 5.28 3.73 -1.66
N GLY A 324 4.59 2.95 -2.48
CA GLY A 324 5.18 2.00 -3.42
C GLY A 324 5.41 2.66 -4.79
N ILE A 325 6.57 2.42 -5.41
CA ILE A 325 6.92 2.92 -6.74
C ILE A 325 7.39 1.75 -7.58
N ALA A 326 6.64 1.37 -8.60
CA ALA A 326 6.89 0.17 -9.38
C ALA A 326 6.90 0.44 -10.89
N HIS A 327 7.80 -0.24 -11.60
CA HIS A 327 7.73 -0.38 -13.04
C HIS A 327 6.91 -1.64 -13.37
N ARG A 328 5.65 -1.44 -13.77
CA ARG A 328 4.65 -2.52 -13.94
C ARG A 328 4.67 -3.17 -15.34
N GLY A 329 5.49 -2.71 -16.27
CA GLY A 329 5.48 -3.17 -17.66
C GLY A 329 4.11 -2.90 -18.32
N CYS A 330 3.64 -3.86 -19.13
CA CYS A 330 2.36 -3.77 -19.83
C CYS A 330 1.27 -4.68 -19.22
N TYR A 331 1.49 -5.26 -18.04
CA TYR A 331 0.62 -6.28 -17.46
C TYR A 331 -0.84 -5.83 -17.36
N ASP A 332 -1.09 -4.70 -16.68
CA ASP A 332 -2.45 -4.23 -16.40
C ASP A 332 -3.20 -3.86 -17.68
N LEU A 333 -2.54 -3.15 -18.61
CA LEU A 333 -3.17 -2.80 -19.89
C LEU A 333 -3.47 -4.03 -20.73
N SER A 334 -2.58 -5.03 -20.77
CA SER A 334 -2.80 -6.30 -21.47
C SER A 334 -3.92 -7.12 -20.84
N ALA A 335 -4.01 -7.12 -19.50
CA ALA A 335 -5.06 -7.82 -18.78
C ALA A 335 -6.47 -7.24 -19.06
N HIS A 336 -6.55 -5.95 -19.36
CA HIS A 336 -7.81 -5.26 -19.70
C HIS A 336 -8.04 -5.10 -21.21
N GLU A 337 -7.14 -5.60 -22.05
CA GLU A 337 -7.33 -5.61 -23.50
C GLU A 337 -8.26 -6.80 -23.89
N GLN A 338 -9.57 -6.53 -24.02
CA GLN A 338 -10.60 -7.48 -24.49
C GLN A 338 -11.40 -6.88 -25.65
#